data_cdc2ddaca81b91f5f492674850e7edb8
#
_entry.id   cdc2ddaca81b91f5f492674850e7edb8
#
_cell.length_a   1.000
_cell.length_b   1.000
_cell.length_c   1.000
_cell.angle_alpha   90.00
_cell.angle_beta   90.00
_cell.angle_gamma   90.00
#
_symmetry.space_group_name_H-M   'P 1'
#
loop_
_entity.id
_entity.type
_entity.pdbx_description
1 polymer ?
#
loop_
_entity_poly.entity_id
_entity_poly.type
_entity_poly.pdbx_seq_one_letter_code
_entity_poly.pdbx_strand_id
1 'polypeptide(L)'
;MSFSISIPQVLGSSISQRVPWTVHVPFIVDRKFPRLEDTHLATHNLNIHIGKAHILKNVNVEIPQNKITCIIGPSGCGKTTLLRTFNRLVDSIEGVKIDGEVNLGKQDIIAAGPSQMTELRRNIGLVPQRPCPLPMSIYDNIAYGCRIHGVRGKRKLDLVVQHYLEAVGLWNEVKDRLHAPANKLSGGQQQRLCLARSLAVEPSYLLADESTSALDPISSKTVEDLFVKLKQDYSIVMVTHTLRQAQRIADHVIFMYLGEVIEQGDAKQIFGNPQHELTKNYLSGGIS
;
A
#
# COMPACT_ATOMS: atom_id res chain seq x y z
N MET A 1 27.36 -36.93 14.89
CA MET A 1 27.51 -35.79 15.80
C MET A 1 26.20 -35.00 15.76
N SER A 2 25.43 -35.15 16.85
CA SER A 2 24.11 -34.53 16.97
C SER A 2 24.28 -33.12 17.53
N PHE A 3 23.86 -32.09 16.79
CA PHE A 3 23.76 -30.73 17.31
C PHE A 3 22.36 -30.51 17.87
N SER A 4 22.24 -30.54 19.18
CA SER A 4 21.05 -30.09 19.90
C SER A 4 21.07 -28.58 19.99
N ILE A 5 20.08 -27.93 19.37
CA ILE A 5 19.83 -26.48 19.55
C ILE A 5 18.81 -26.37 20.67
N SER A 6 19.27 -25.87 21.84
CA SER A 6 18.44 -25.57 22.99
C SER A 6 17.57 -24.35 22.72
N ILE A 7 16.27 -24.49 22.87
CA ILE A 7 15.29 -23.40 22.88
C ILE A 7 15.28 -22.84 24.32
N PRO A 8 15.46 -21.52 24.53
CA PRO A 8 15.27 -20.94 25.86
C PRO A 8 13.79 -20.98 26.21
N GLN A 9 13.41 -21.71 27.26
CA GLN A 9 12.17 -21.53 27.97
C GLN A 9 12.19 -20.17 28.67
N VAL A 10 11.30 -19.26 28.30
CA VAL A 10 11.01 -18.05 29.08
C VAL A 10 9.72 -18.29 29.84
N LEU A 11 9.89 -18.54 31.13
CA LEU A 11 8.86 -18.56 32.16
C LEU A 11 8.37 -17.13 32.46
N GLY A 12 7.05 -17.05 32.63
CA GLY A 12 6.20 -15.96 32.96
C GLY A 12 6.71 -14.79 33.79
N SER A 13 6.29 -13.62 33.36
CA SER A 13 5.69 -12.54 34.17
C SER A 13 5.41 -11.35 33.26
N SER A 14 4.27 -10.73 33.45
CA SER A 14 3.76 -9.47 32.92
C SER A 14 4.86 -8.46 32.53
N ILE A 15 5.12 -8.36 31.22
CA ILE A 15 5.79 -7.20 30.65
C ILE A 15 5.11 -6.91 29.31
N SER A 16 4.42 -5.78 29.25
CA SER A 16 4.06 -5.06 28.05
C SER A 16 5.36 -4.65 27.32
N GLN A 17 6.09 -5.62 26.79
CA GLN A 17 7.22 -5.35 25.91
C GLN A 17 6.67 -5.19 24.50
N ARG A 18 6.78 -3.96 24.01
CA ARG A 18 6.66 -3.59 22.60
C ARG A 18 7.57 -4.53 21.81
N VAL A 19 7.00 -5.47 21.10
CA VAL A 19 7.73 -6.23 20.07
C VAL A 19 8.19 -5.19 19.06
N PRO A 20 9.50 -5.03 18.83
CA PRO A 20 9.97 -4.16 17.77
C PRO A 20 9.39 -4.69 16.46
N TRP A 21 8.60 -3.88 15.74
CA TRP A 21 7.98 -4.23 14.46
C TRP A 21 9.01 -4.47 13.35
N THR A 22 10.27 -4.21 13.64
CA THR A 22 11.45 -4.43 12.80
C THR A 22 11.99 -5.87 12.88
N VAL A 23 11.18 -6.87 13.16
CA VAL A 23 11.60 -8.21 12.79
C VAL A 23 11.41 -8.32 11.27
N HIS A 24 12.34 -7.73 10.53
CA HIS A 24 12.72 -8.30 9.25
C HIS A 24 12.78 -9.79 9.51
N VAL A 25 11.95 -10.56 8.83
CA VAL A 25 12.12 -12.01 8.77
C VAL A 25 13.10 -12.25 7.59
N PRO A 26 14.40 -11.94 7.77
CA PRO A 26 15.38 -11.93 6.68
C PRO A 26 15.64 -13.35 6.15
N PHE A 27 15.10 -14.36 6.82
CA PHE A 27 15.29 -15.77 6.50
C PHE A 27 14.12 -16.41 5.74
N ILE A 28 13.00 -15.71 5.54
CA ILE A 28 11.79 -16.36 4.99
C ILE A 28 11.74 -16.26 3.48
N VAL A 29 12.21 -15.16 2.95
CA VAL A 29 12.38 -14.99 1.50
C VAL A 29 13.87 -14.97 1.23
N ASP A 30 14.41 -16.05 0.65
CA ASP A 30 15.68 -15.96 -0.07
C ASP A 30 15.49 -14.84 -1.08
N ARG A 31 16.06 -13.66 -0.77
CA ARG A 31 15.93 -12.47 -1.63
C ARG A 31 16.61 -12.77 -2.96
N LYS A 32 15.91 -13.46 -3.84
CA LYS A 32 16.30 -13.53 -5.25
C LYS A 32 16.33 -12.14 -5.90
N PHE A 33 15.68 -11.18 -5.23
CA PHE A 33 15.57 -9.80 -5.71
C PHE A 33 15.99 -8.88 -4.56
N PRO A 34 17.12 -8.19 -4.66
CA PRO A 34 17.49 -7.15 -3.70
C PRO A 34 16.36 -6.11 -3.66
N ARG A 35 16.09 -5.54 -2.47
CA ARG A 35 15.37 -4.25 -2.44
C ARG A 35 16.15 -3.34 -3.36
N LEU A 36 15.47 -2.64 -4.25
CA LEU A 36 16.10 -1.60 -5.06
C LEU A 36 16.79 -0.64 -4.08
N GLU A 37 18.08 -0.39 -4.25
CA GLU A 37 18.85 0.52 -3.39
C GLU A 37 18.24 1.93 -3.42
N ASP A 38 17.69 2.30 -4.59
CA ASP A 38 16.95 3.53 -4.82
C ASP A 38 15.50 3.17 -5.17
N THR A 39 14.58 3.49 -4.28
CA THR A 39 13.14 3.28 -4.47
C THR A 39 12.37 4.59 -4.56
N HIS A 40 13.03 5.68 -4.97
CA HIS A 40 12.34 6.96 -5.19
C HIS A 40 11.27 6.81 -6.27
N LEU A 41 10.02 7.12 -5.94
CA LEU A 41 8.88 7.05 -6.85
C LEU A 41 8.51 8.47 -7.29
N ALA A 42 8.58 8.74 -8.59
CA ALA A 42 8.29 10.06 -9.13
C ALA A 42 7.60 9.96 -10.50
N THR A 43 6.93 11.04 -10.90
CA THR A 43 6.43 11.22 -12.27
C THR A 43 6.98 12.50 -12.88
N HIS A 44 7.26 12.47 -14.18
CA HIS A 44 7.71 13.62 -14.94
C HIS A 44 6.86 13.79 -16.19
N ASN A 45 6.21 14.96 -16.31
CA ASN A 45 5.35 15.35 -17.43
C ASN A 45 4.31 14.26 -17.78
N LEU A 46 3.79 13.55 -16.75
CA LEU A 46 2.87 12.44 -16.96
C LEU A 46 1.53 12.93 -17.50
N ASN A 47 1.16 12.42 -18.67
CA ASN A 47 -0.11 12.66 -19.33
C ASN A 47 -0.83 11.33 -19.54
N ILE A 48 -2.11 11.27 -19.21
CA ILE A 48 -2.92 10.07 -19.44
C ILE A 48 -4.21 10.44 -20.15
N HIS A 49 -4.45 9.79 -21.27
CA HIS A 49 -5.70 9.87 -22.02
C HIS A 49 -6.44 8.54 -21.94
N ILE A 50 -7.76 8.59 -21.82
CA ILE A 50 -8.67 7.44 -21.93
C ILE A 50 -9.68 7.76 -23.03
N GLY A 51 -9.56 7.11 -24.18
CA GLY A 51 -10.29 7.49 -25.38
C GLY A 51 -9.95 8.94 -25.78
N LYS A 52 -10.96 9.84 -25.74
CA LYS A 52 -10.80 11.27 -26.05
C LYS A 52 -10.55 12.14 -24.81
N ALA A 53 -10.71 11.61 -23.61
CA ALA A 53 -10.60 12.37 -22.36
C ALA A 53 -9.14 12.45 -21.90
N HIS A 54 -8.65 13.66 -21.62
CA HIS A 54 -7.35 13.90 -21.01
C HIS A 54 -7.49 13.88 -19.48
N ILE A 55 -7.14 12.76 -18.86
CA ILE A 55 -7.41 12.48 -17.44
C ILE A 55 -6.33 13.06 -16.53
N LEU A 56 -5.05 12.86 -16.89
CA LEU A 56 -3.92 13.45 -16.18
C LEU A 56 -3.17 14.37 -17.14
N LYS A 57 -2.81 15.54 -16.66
CA LYS A 57 -2.26 16.64 -17.47
C LYS A 57 -0.95 17.11 -16.85
N ASN A 58 0.16 16.79 -17.50
CA ASN A 58 1.49 17.25 -17.10
C ASN A 58 1.77 17.05 -15.58
N VAL A 59 1.43 15.85 -15.06
CA VAL A 59 1.55 15.55 -13.63
C VAL A 59 3.00 15.29 -13.27
N ASN A 60 3.51 16.10 -12.33
CA ASN A 60 4.86 16.01 -11.79
C ASN A 60 4.74 15.84 -10.27
N VAL A 61 5.07 14.67 -9.74
CA VAL A 61 5.02 14.36 -8.31
C VAL A 61 6.26 13.62 -7.86
N GLU A 62 6.61 13.85 -6.60
CA GLU A 62 7.64 13.10 -5.88
C GLU A 62 7.02 12.45 -4.64
N ILE A 63 7.20 11.15 -4.48
CA ILE A 63 6.65 10.41 -3.35
C ILE A 63 7.77 10.14 -2.33
N PRO A 64 7.75 10.80 -1.17
CA PRO A 64 8.78 10.61 -0.15
C PRO A 64 8.73 9.18 0.41
N GLN A 65 9.93 8.61 0.65
CA GLN A 65 10.07 7.28 1.23
C GLN A 65 9.71 7.27 2.72
N ASN A 66 9.22 6.12 3.21
CA ASN A 66 8.87 5.87 4.60
C ASN A 66 7.92 6.93 5.20
N LYS A 67 7.01 7.42 4.35
CA LYS A 67 5.97 8.38 4.71
C LYS A 67 4.62 7.94 4.18
N ILE A 68 3.56 8.51 4.73
CA ILE A 68 2.21 8.42 4.18
C ILE A 68 1.98 9.64 3.30
N THR A 69 1.89 9.44 1.99
CA THR A 69 1.48 10.44 1.01
C THR A 69 -0.01 10.30 0.73
N CYS A 70 -0.79 11.32 1.02
CA CYS A 70 -2.22 11.35 0.69
C CYS A 70 -2.46 12.16 -0.59
N ILE A 71 -3.09 11.53 -1.58
CA ILE A 71 -3.59 12.19 -2.79
C ILE A 71 -5.04 12.59 -2.50
N ILE A 72 -5.31 13.90 -2.47
CA ILE A 72 -6.62 14.49 -2.19
C ILE A 72 -7.13 15.32 -3.38
N GLY A 73 -8.42 15.59 -3.43
CA GLY A 73 -9.08 16.40 -4.46
C GLY A 73 -10.50 15.93 -4.74
N PRO A 74 -11.27 16.65 -5.54
CA PRO A 74 -12.65 16.33 -5.90
C PRO A 74 -12.79 14.98 -6.59
N SER A 75 -14.00 14.44 -6.59
CA SER A 75 -14.30 13.20 -7.34
C SER A 75 -14.06 13.41 -8.83
N GLY A 76 -13.46 12.40 -9.49
CA GLY A 76 -13.18 12.47 -10.93
C GLY A 76 -11.94 13.27 -11.34
N CYS A 77 -11.18 13.89 -10.41
CA CYS A 77 -9.98 14.66 -10.77
C CYS A 77 -8.74 13.84 -11.14
N GLY A 78 -8.81 12.48 -11.20
CA GLY A 78 -7.71 11.65 -11.67
C GLY A 78 -6.89 10.93 -10.57
N LYS A 79 -7.22 11.06 -9.28
CA LYS A 79 -6.46 10.48 -8.14
C LYS A 79 -6.21 8.96 -8.26
N THR A 80 -7.29 8.19 -8.48
CA THR A 80 -7.20 6.74 -8.66
C THR A 80 -6.44 6.37 -9.93
N THR A 81 -6.55 7.16 -10.99
CA THR A 81 -5.78 6.97 -12.23
C THR A 81 -4.29 7.14 -11.95
N LEU A 82 -3.88 8.23 -11.28
CA LEU A 82 -2.50 8.45 -10.86
C LEU A 82 -1.99 7.30 -9.98
N LEU A 83 -2.75 6.90 -8.95
CA LEU A 83 -2.37 5.81 -8.06
C LEU A 83 -2.14 4.51 -8.84
N ARG A 84 -3.07 4.14 -9.74
CA ARG A 84 -2.99 2.90 -10.53
C ARG A 84 -1.90 2.93 -11.59
N THR A 85 -1.40 4.09 -11.97
CA THR A 85 -0.28 4.20 -12.90
C THR A 85 1.02 3.72 -12.26
N PHE A 86 1.22 3.93 -10.97
CA PHE A 86 2.44 3.51 -10.28
C PHE A 86 2.69 1.99 -10.33
N ASN A 87 1.65 1.15 -10.42
CA ASN A 87 1.79 -0.30 -10.57
C ASN A 87 1.29 -0.85 -11.90
N ARG A 88 1.07 0.03 -12.90
CA ARG A 88 0.62 -0.32 -14.25
C ARG A 88 -0.75 -1.03 -14.28
N LEU A 89 -1.61 -0.83 -13.25
CA LEU A 89 -3.01 -1.28 -13.33
C LEU A 89 -3.86 -0.42 -14.27
N VAL A 90 -3.43 0.79 -14.54
CA VAL A 90 -4.06 1.66 -15.53
C VAL A 90 -4.06 1.06 -16.93
N ASP A 91 -3.11 0.18 -17.26
CA ASP A 91 -3.00 -0.51 -18.56
C ASP A 91 -4.21 -1.41 -18.86
N SER A 92 -4.97 -1.82 -17.84
CA SER A 92 -6.19 -2.62 -18.03
C SER A 92 -7.38 -1.80 -18.52
N ILE A 93 -7.25 -0.49 -18.60
CA ILE A 93 -8.31 0.40 -19.08
C ILE A 93 -8.26 0.48 -20.60
N GLU A 94 -9.35 0.11 -21.25
CA GLU A 94 -9.44 0.16 -22.71
C GLU A 94 -9.24 1.59 -23.24
N GLY A 95 -8.40 1.74 -24.26
CA GLY A 95 -8.12 3.03 -24.88
C GLY A 95 -7.21 3.96 -24.06
N VAL A 96 -6.54 3.45 -23.03
CA VAL A 96 -5.54 4.22 -22.28
C VAL A 96 -4.32 4.52 -23.15
N LYS A 97 -3.86 5.76 -23.09
CA LYS A 97 -2.58 6.22 -23.64
C LYS A 97 -1.83 6.96 -22.55
N ILE A 98 -0.56 6.61 -22.36
CA ILE A 98 0.32 7.17 -21.34
C ILE A 98 1.49 7.85 -22.04
N ASP A 99 1.80 9.07 -21.69
CA ASP A 99 2.94 9.84 -22.15
C ASP A 99 3.63 10.49 -20.94
N GLY A 100 4.95 10.70 -21.04
CA GLY A 100 5.78 11.11 -19.90
C GLY A 100 6.43 9.93 -19.20
N GLU A 101 6.97 10.15 -18.00
CA GLU A 101 7.75 9.16 -17.26
C GLU A 101 7.16 8.87 -15.87
N VAL A 102 7.28 7.62 -15.45
CA VAL A 102 7.02 7.19 -14.07
C VAL A 102 8.22 6.37 -13.61
N ASN A 103 8.97 6.89 -12.65
CA ASN A 103 10.24 6.31 -12.25
C ASN A 103 10.14 5.68 -10.86
N LEU A 104 10.63 4.45 -10.71
CA LEU A 104 10.94 3.81 -9.45
C LEU A 104 12.46 3.66 -9.35
N GLY A 105 13.10 4.57 -8.61
CA GLY A 105 14.54 4.74 -8.67
C GLY A 105 14.99 5.08 -10.08
N LYS A 106 15.87 4.25 -10.65
CA LYS A 106 16.38 4.40 -12.03
C LYS A 106 15.53 3.68 -13.08
N GLN A 107 14.48 2.97 -12.66
CA GLN A 107 13.65 2.20 -13.59
C GLN A 107 12.43 3.01 -14.03
N ASP A 108 12.29 3.24 -15.32
CA ASP A 108 11.02 3.74 -15.88
C ASP A 108 9.97 2.63 -15.88
N ILE A 109 8.92 2.85 -15.09
CA ILE A 109 7.80 1.92 -14.94
C ILE A 109 7.02 1.79 -16.25
N ILE A 110 6.90 2.88 -17.03
CA ILE A 110 6.09 2.88 -18.26
C ILE A 110 6.79 2.09 -19.35
N ALA A 111 8.11 2.19 -19.44
CA ALA A 111 8.92 1.44 -20.39
C ALA A 111 9.10 -0.05 -20.00
N ALA A 112 8.71 -0.46 -18.78
CA ALA A 112 8.89 -1.83 -18.30
C ALA A 112 8.12 -2.84 -19.17
N GLY A 113 8.85 -3.84 -19.67
CA GLY A 113 8.28 -4.95 -20.46
C GLY A 113 7.56 -6.00 -19.60
N PRO A 114 6.82 -6.95 -20.24
CA PRO A 114 6.04 -7.98 -19.53
C PRO A 114 6.85 -8.80 -18.52
N SER A 115 8.11 -9.09 -18.81
CA SER A 115 9.00 -9.86 -17.91
C SER A 115 9.32 -9.12 -16.61
N GLN A 116 9.30 -7.79 -16.61
CA GLN A 116 9.60 -6.93 -15.47
C GLN A 116 8.36 -6.64 -14.61
N MET A 117 7.15 -6.86 -15.16
CA MET A 117 5.89 -6.52 -14.50
C MET A 117 5.66 -7.29 -13.19
N THR A 118 6.11 -8.54 -13.11
CA THR A 118 5.96 -9.35 -11.89
C THR A 118 6.79 -8.76 -10.75
N GLU A 119 8.00 -8.32 -11.04
CA GLU A 119 8.89 -7.68 -10.07
C GLU A 119 8.39 -6.29 -9.69
N LEU A 120 7.99 -5.49 -10.67
CA LEU A 120 7.38 -4.18 -10.43
C LEU A 120 6.20 -4.27 -9.47
N ARG A 121 5.23 -5.16 -9.76
CA ARG A 121 4.03 -5.35 -8.92
C ARG A 121 4.31 -5.99 -7.57
N ARG A 122 5.43 -6.68 -7.43
CA ARG A 122 5.93 -7.10 -6.12
C ARG A 122 6.40 -5.89 -5.31
N ASN A 123 7.15 -4.97 -5.91
CA ASN A 123 7.69 -3.79 -5.25
C ASN A 123 6.63 -2.72 -4.94
N ILE A 124 5.52 -2.70 -5.69
CA ILE A 124 4.42 -1.75 -5.53
C ILE A 124 3.11 -2.51 -5.34
N GLY A 125 2.81 -2.84 -4.08
CA GLY A 125 1.59 -3.54 -3.68
C GLY A 125 0.36 -2.63 -3.71
N LEU A 126 -0.84 -3.21 -3.86
CA LEU A 126 -2.11 -2.48 -3.84
C LEU A 126 -3.08 -3.05 -2.81
N VAL A 127 -3.66 -2.17 -2.01
CA VAL A 127 -4.83 -2.43 -1.16
C VAL A 127 -6.04 -1.75 -1.82
N PRO A 128 -6.99 -2.52 -2.36
CA PRO A 128 -8.12 -1.96 -3.10
C PRO A 128 -9.16 -1.32 -2.18
N GLN A 129 -10.04 -0.50 -2.76
CA GLN A 129 -11.14 0.18 -2.07
C GLN A 129 -12.09 -0.82 -1.40
N ARG A 130 -12.54 -1.83 -2.14
CA ARG A 130 -13.37 -2.91 -1.60
C ARG A 130 -12.48 -4.10 -1.26
N PRO A 131 -12.63 -4.68 -0.07
CA PRO A 131 -11.92 -5.90 0.26
C PRO A 131 -12.15 -6.97 -0.82
N CYS A 132 -11.07 -7.51 -1.36
CA CYS A 132 -11.12 -8.53 -2.40
C CYS A 132 -10.16 -9.68 -2.04
N PRO A 133 -10.51 -10.51 -1.05
CA PRO A 133 -9.74 -11.73 -0.80
C PRO A 133 -9.87 -12.66 -2.00
N LEU A 134 -8.79 -13.39 -2.29
CA LEU A 134 -8.85 -14.45 -3.30
C LEU A 134 -9.82 -15.56 -2.85
N PRO A 135 -10.49 -16.29 -3.76
CA PRO A 135 -11.41 -17.37 -3.44
C PRO A 135 -10.65 -18.61 -2.91
N MET A 136 -9.90 -18.41 -1.85
CA MET A 136 -9.00 -19.35 -1.19
C MET A 136 -9.16 -19.27 0.32
N SER A 137 -8.44 -20.11 1.06
CA SER A 137 -8.35 -20.03 2.51
C SER A 137 -7.69 -18.72 2.98
N ILE A 138 -7.83 -18.39 4.27
CA ILE A 138 -7.11 -17.28 4.90
C ILE A 138 -5.60 -17.48 4.75
N TYR A 139 -5.12 -18.68 5.02
CA TYR A 139 -3.72 -19.08 4.86
C TYR A 139 -3.22 -18.85 3.42
N ASP A 140 -3.95 -19.39 2.45
CA ASP A 140 -3.53 -19.35 1.06
C ASP A 140 -3.58 -17.93 0.48
N ASN A 141 -4.44 -17.04 0.96
CA ASN A 141 -4.42 -15.63 0.56
C ASN A 141 -3.06 -14.99 0.81
N ILE A 142 -2.40 -15.28 1.93
CA ILE A 142 -1.08 -14.73 2.26
C ILE A 142 0.02 -15.53 1.56
N ALA A 143 -0.04 -16.86 1.64
CA ALA A 143 0.98 -17.74 1.09
C ALA A 143 1.08 -17.69 -0.44
N TYR A 144 0.02 -17.29 -1.14
CA TYR A 144 -0.06 -17.27 -2.61
C TYR A 144 1.04 -16.42 -3.26
N GLY A 145 1.16 -15.16 -2.86
CA GLY A 145 2.21 -14.27 -3.38
C GLY A 145 3.61 -14.80 -3.09
N CYS A 146 3.83 -15.30 -1.89
CA CYS A 146 5.12 -15.86 -1.49
C CYS A 146 5.51 -17.07 -2.36
N ARG A 147 4.55 -17.97 -2.66
CA ARG A 147 4.78 -19.12 -3.54
C ARG A 147 5.15 -18.71 -4.98
N ILE A 148 4.45 -17.70 -5.54
CA ILE A 148 4.77 -17.14 -6.87
C ILE A 148 6.22 -16.63 -6.90
N HIS A 149 6.65 -15.97 -5.83
CA HIS A 149 8.00 -15.43 -5.71
C HIS A 149 9.03 -16.44 -5.19
N GLY A 150 8.70 -17.76 -5.21
CA GLY A 150 9.66 -18.82 -5.00
C GLY A 150 9.89 -19.24 -3.55
N VAL A 151 9.08 -18.75 -2.58
CA VAL A 151 9.12 -19.25 -1.20
C VAL A 151 8.56 -20.67 -1.17
N ARG A 152 9.41 -21.64 -0.83
CA ARG A 152 9.06 -23.07 -0.76
C ARG A 152 9.22 -23.58 0.67
N GLY A 153 8.45 -24.63 0.98
CA GLY A 153 8.49 -25.31 2.27
C GLY A 153 7.44 -24.80 3.25
N LYS A 154 6.67 -25.75 3.79
CA LYS A 154 5.53 -25.49 4.68
C LYS A 154 5.94 -24.64 5.87
N ARG A 155 7.02 -24.98 6.57
CA ARG A 155 7.49 -24.26 7.77
C ARG A 155 7.79 -22.79 7.49
N LYS A 156 8.40 -22.47 6.33
CA LYS A 156 8.68 -21.07 5.94
C LYS A 156 7.38 -20.31 5.70
N LEU A 157 6.43 -20.90 4.98
CA LEU A 157 5.13 -20.29 4.72
C LEU A 157 4.30 -20.11 6.00
N ASP A 158 4.34 -21.07 6.93
CA ASP A 158 3.65 -20.97 8.22
C ASP A 158 4.15 -19.74 9.02
N LEU A 159 5.46 -19.51 9.06
CA LEU A 159 6.07 -18.34 9.70
C LEU A 159 5.66 -17.03 9.02
N VAL A 160 5.66 -16.98 7.68
CA VAL A 160 5.22 -15.79 6.92
C VAL A 160 3.76 -15.47 7.21
N VAL A 161 2.89 -16.49 7.13
CA VAL A 161 1.46 -16.32 7.36
C VAL A 161 1.19 -15.81 8.77
N GLN A 162 1.80 -16.41 9.78
CA GLN A 162 1.68 -15.97 11.17
C GLN A 162 2.14 -14.53 11.32
N HIS A 163 3.37 -14.21 10.86
CA HIS A 163 3.97 -12.89 10.98
C HIS A 163 3.07 -11.78 10.40
N TYR A 164 2.59 -11.95 9.16
CA TYR A 164 1.79 -10.90 8.53
C TYR A 164 0.35 -10.82 9.06
N LEU A 165 -0.21 -11.91 9.56
CA LEU A 165 -1.47 -11.87 10.32
C LEU A 165 -1.31 -11.14 11.65
N GLU A 166 -0.18 -11.33 12.34
CA GLU A 166 0.15 -10.58 13.57
C GLU A 166 0.37 -9.10 13.27
N ALA A 167 1.12 -8.78 12.20
CA ALA A 167 1.41 -7.41 11.79
C ALA A 167 0.14 -6.59 11.55
N VAL A 168 -0.92 -7.20 10.99
CA VAL A 168 -2.21 -6.53 10.77
C VAL A 168 -3.22 -6.75 11.91
N GLY A 169 -2.80 -7.36 13.03
CA GLY A 169 -3.66 -7.60 14.20
C GLY A 169 -4.80 -8.57 13.95
N LEU A 170 -4.66 -9.49 12.97
CA LEU A 170 -5.71 -10.46 12.62
C LEU A 170 -5.44 -11.86 13.20
N TRP A 171 -4.22 -12.17 13.60
CA TRP A 171 -3.80 -13.50 14.04
C TRP A 171 -4.71 -14.12 15.09
N ASN A 172 -4.97 -13.40 16.20
CA ASN A 172 -5.77 -13.95 17.30
C ASN A 172 -7.23 -14.23 16.93
N GLU A 173 -7.74 -13.60 15.88
CA GLU A 173 -9.11 -13.79 15.39
C GLU A 173 -9.25 -14.99 14.46
N VAL A 174 -8.12 -15.44 13.82
CA VAL A 174 -8.18 -16.43 12.73
C VAL A 174 -7.26 -17.64 12.90
N LYS A 175 -6.35 -17.65 13.87
CA LYS A 175 -5.32 -18.69 14.04
C LYS A 175 -5.89 -20.11 14.11
N ASP A 176 -7.08 -20.28 14.67
CA ASP A 176 -7.73 -21.59 14.82
C ASP A 176 -8.55 -22.01 13.59
N ARG A 177 -8.61 -21.14 12.55
CA ARG A 177 -9.39 -21.36 11.32
C ARG A 177 -8.68 -20.89 10.05
N LEU A 178 -7.36 -21.00 9.99
CA LEU A 178 -6.54 -20.51 8.86
C LEU A 178 -6.93 -21.13 7.52
N HIS A 179 -7.45 -22.35 7.51
CA HIS A 179 -7.89 -23.05 6.31
C HIS A 179 -9.36 -22.79 5.95
N ALA A 180 -10.07 -21.96 6.72
CA ALA A 180 -11.43 -21.55 6.37
C ALA A 180 -11.40 -20.58 5.16
N PRO A 181 -12.48 -20.56 4.34
CA PRO A 181 -12.60 -19.65 3.22
C PRO A 181 -12.54 -18.18 3.66
N ALA A 182 -11.72 -17.38 2.99
CA ALA A 182 -11.49 -15.97 3.35
C ALA A 182 -12.74 -15.08 3.17
N ASN A 183 -13.68 -15.46 2.32
CA ASN A 183 -14.94 -14.74 2.11
C ASN A 183 -15.91 -14.81 3.31
N LYS A 184 -15.65 -15.69 4.30
CA LYS A 184 -16.43 -15.77 5.54
C LYS A 184 -15.96 -14.76 6.62
N LEU A 185 -14.92 -14.01 6.35
CA LEU A 185 -14.44 -12.93 7.22
C LEU A 185 -15.35 -11.71 7.12
N SER A 186 -15.42 -10.90 8.20
CA SER A 186 -16.08 -9.58 8.15
C SER A 186 -15.33 -8.63 7.21
N GLY A 187 -15.97 -7.54 6.78
CA GLY A 187 -15.36 -6.56 5.86
C GLY A 187 -14.03 -6.02 6.38
N GLY A 188 -13.95 -5.65 7.66
CA GLY A 188 -12.71 -5.18 8.28
C GLY A 188 -11.64 -6.27 8.39
N GLN A 189 -12.03 -7.54 8.66
CA GLN A 189 -11.11 -8.67 8.65
C GLN A 189 -10.60 -8.95 7.22
N GLN A 190 -11.46 -8.90 6.21
CA GLN A 190 -11.07 -9.06 4.81
C GLN A 190 -10.10 -7.97 4.37
N GLN A 191 -10.32 -6.72 4.78
CA GLN A 191 -9.42 -5.61 4.45
C GLN A 191 -8.03 -5.82 5.08
N ARG A 192 -7.98 -6.21 6.36
CA ARG A 192 -6.72 -6.54 7.03
C ARG A 192 -6.03 -7.75 6.39
N LEU A 193 -6.80 -8.75 5.92
CA LEU A 193 -6.24 -9.88 5.17
C LEU A 193 -5.65 -9.44 3.82
N CYS A 194 -6.32 -8.55 3.09
CA CYS A 194 -5.79 -7.98 1.84
C CYS A 194 -4.51 -7.18 2.08
N LEU A 195 -4.45 -6.43 3.19
CA LEU A 195 -3.24 -5.73 3.61
C LEU A 195 -2.11 -6.71 3.94
N ALA A 196 -2.37 -7.76 4.75
CA ALA A 196 -1.39 -8.80 5.08
C ALA A 196 -0.86 -9.50 3.81
N ARG A 197 -1.74 -9.81 2.86
CA ARG A 197 -1.37 -10.39 1.57
C ARG A 197 -0.42 -9.49 0.77
N SER A 198 -0.70 -8.19 0.74
CA SER A 198 0.15 -7.21 0.03
C SER A 198 1.51 -7.07 0.70
N LEU A 199 1.58 -7.09 2.02
CA LEU A 199 2.82 -7.00 2.79
C LEU A 199 3.67 -8.26 2.70
N ALA A 200 3.06 -9.44 2.52
CA ALA A 200 3.75 -10.73 2.56
C ALA A 200 4.81 -10.92 1.44
N VAL A 201 4.77 -10.09 0.41
CA VAL A 201 5.78 -10.06 -0.66
C VAL A 201 6.84 -8.96 -0.46
N GLU A 202 6.82 -8.29 0.70
CA GLU A 202 7.76 -7.24 1.10
C GLU A 202 7.90 -6.11 0.06
N PRO A 203 6.82 -5.39 -0.28
CA PRO A 203 6.88 -4.30 -1.23
C PRO A 203 7.67 -3.12 -0.67
N SER A 204 8.19 -2.24 -1.54
CA SER A 204 8.76 -0.95 -1.15
C SER A 204 7.66 0.11 -0.98
N TYR A 205 6.62 0.02 -1.79
CA TYR A 205 5.45 0.90 -1.76
C TYR A 205 4.16 0.12 -1.57
N LEU A 206 3.27 0.69 -0.77
CA LEU A 206 1.91 0.22 -0.58
C LEU A 206 0.93 1.29 -1.08
N LEU A 207 0.22 0.98 -2.15
CA LEU A 207 -0.83 1.83 -2.69
C LEU A 207 -2.15 1.50 -1.99
N ALA A 208 -2.90 2.51 -1.55
CA ALA A 208 -4.20 2.35 -0.88
C ALA A 208 -5.26 3.21 -1.60
N ASP A 209 -6.12 2.57 -2.38
CA ASP A 209 -7.19 3.23 -3.14
C ASP A 209 -8.45 3.29 -2.27
N GLU A 210 -8.68 4.40 -1.56
CA GLU A 210 -9.83 4.59 -0.65
C GLU A 210 -10.12 3.39 0.27
N SER A 211 -9.08 2.72 0.72
CA SER A 211 -9.11 1.38 1.34
C SER A 211 -9.88 1.28 2.66
N THR A 212 -10.39 2.38 3.18
CA THR A 212 -11.20 2.43 4.41
C THR A 212 -12.64 2.88 4.18
N SER A 213 -12.99 3.35 2.97
CA SER A 213 -14.28 3.98 2.68
C SER A 213 -15.48 3.01 2.79
N ALA A 214 -15.25 1.71 2.59
CA ALA A 214 -16.27 0.66 2.69
C ALA A 214 -16.37 0.02 4.09
N LEU A 215 -15.61 0.51 5.08
CA LEU A 215 -15.54 -0.05 6.41
C LEU A 215 -16.38 0.76 7.41
N ASP A 216 -16.80 0.09 8.48
CA ASP A 216 -17.36 0.76 9.65
C ASP A 216 -16.28 1.64 10.33
N PRO A 217 -16.67 2.63 11.16
CA PRO A 217 -15.73 3.59 11.75
C PRO A 217 -14.62 2.94 12.61
N ILE A 218 -14.92 1.85 13.31
CA ILE A 218 -13.97 1.16 14.18
C ILE A 218 -12.93 0.42 13.34
N SER A 219 -13.38 -0.33 12.34
CA SER A 219 -12.52 -1.04 11.39
C SER A 219 -11.66 -0.05 10.58
N SER A 220 -12.24 1.08 10.15
CA SER A 220 -11.53 2.15 9.45
C SER A 220 -10.39 2.70 10.29
N LYS A 221 -10.67 3.04 11.55
CA LYS A 221 -9.65 3.53 12.49
C LYS A 221 -8.54 2.50 12.73
N THR A 222 -8.89 1.22 12.85
CA THR A 222 -7.91 0.13 12.99
C THR A 222 -6.95 0.08 11.80
N VAL A 223 -7.46 0.18 10.57
CA VAL A 223 -6.63 0.17 9.34
C VAL A 223 -5.77 1.42 9.25
N GLU A 224 -6.29 2.60 9.62
CA GLU A 224 -5.50 3.84 9.67
C GLU A 224 -4.33 3.73 10.65
N ASP A 225 -4.58 3.22 11.86
CA ASP A 225 -3.54 3.02 12.88
C ASP A 225 -2.48 2.00 12.41
N LEU A 226 -2.87 1.02 11.59
CA LEU A 226 -1.93 0.11 10.93
C LEU A 226 -1.06 0.85 9.91
N PHE A 227 -1.62 1.71 9.06
CA PHE A 227 -0.81 2.51 8.12
C PHE A 227 0.20 3.40 8.84
N VAL A 228 -0.21 4.06 9.94
CA VAL A 228 0.71 4.88 10.76
C VAL A 228 1.87 4.07 11.33
N LYS A 229 1.64 2.80 11.69
CA LYS A 229 2.72 1.90 12.15
C LYS A 229 3.60 1.44 10.99
N LEU A 230 2.98 1.04 9.88
CA LEU A 230 3.67 0.46 8.73
C LEU A 230 4.56 1.46 7.98
N LYS A 231 4.32 2.78 8.08
CA LYS A 231 5.13 3.78 7.40
C LYS A 231 6.60 3.81 7.83
N GLN A 232 6.94 3.18 8.95
CA GLN A 232 8.33 3.06 9.39
C GLN A 232 9.15 2.16 8.46
N ASP A 233 8.47 1.17 7.85
CA ASP A 233 9.11 0.14 7.01
C ASP A 233 8.70 0.25 5.54
N TYR A 234 7.57 0.90 5.25
CA TYR A 234 6.96 0.97 3.92
C TYR A 234 6.61 2.41 3.56
N SER A 235 6.80 2.77 2.29
CA SER A 235 6.26 4.02 1.74
C SER A 235 4.79 3.79 1.36
N ILE A 236 3.88 4.65 1.81
CA ILE A 236 2.44 4.47 1.61
C ILE A 236 1.90 5.62 0.77
N VAL A 237 1.22 5.30 -0.33
CA VAL A 237 0.50 6.27 -1.15
C VAL A 237 -0.99 5.96 -1.06
N MET A 238 -1.76 6.91 -0.55
CA MET A 238 -3.17 6.72 -0.29
C MET A 238 -4.02 7.74 -1.05
N VAL A 239 -5.05 7.27 -1.71
CA VAL A 239 -6.16 8.12 -2.20
C VAL A 239 -7.24 8.15 -1.13
N THR A 240 -7.71 9.34 -0.79
CA THR A 240 -8.87 9.52 0.09
C THR A 240 -9.68 10.75 -0.32
N HIS A 241 -11.00 10.65 -0.16
CA HIS A 241 -11.92 11.79 -0.27
C HIS A 241 -12.24 12.42 1.09
N THR A 242 -11.76 11.83 2.19
CA THR A 242 -12.01 12.29 3.55
C THR A 242 -10.86 13.15 4.05
N LEU A 243 -11.02 14.48 4.02
CA LEU A 243 -9.99 15.43 4.49
C LEU A 243 -9.56 15.15 5.93
N ARG A 244 -10.52 14.82 6.82
CA ARG A 244 -10.22 14.47 8.22
C ARG A 244 -9.29 13.29 8.35
N GLN A 245 -9.39 12.30 7.47
CA GLN A 245 -8.48 11.16 7.42
C GLN A 245 -7.08 11.61 7.00
N ALA A 246 -6.98 12.33 5.87
CA ALA A 246 -5.71 12.85 5.38
C ALA A 246 -4.99 13.71 6.44
N GLN A 247 -5.71 14.64 7.10
CA GLN A 247 -5.16 15.47 8.18
C GLN A 247 -4.60 14.66 9.35
N ARG A 248 -5.20 13.50 9.66
CA ARG A 248 -4.82 12.67 10.78
C ARG A 248 -3.56 11.86 10.56
N ILE A 249 -3.36 11.36 9.33
CA ILE A 249 -2.34 10.33 9.07
C ILE A 249 -1.28 10.73 8.03
N ALA A 250 -1.53 11.75 7.19
CA ALA A 250 -0.59 12.14 6.14
C ALA A 250 0.68 12.80 6.71
N ASP A 251 1.81 12.45 6.11
CA ASP A 251 3.07 13.17 6.26
C ASP A 251 3.29 14.11 5.05
N HIS A 252 2.80 13.70 3.88
CA HIS A 252 2.89 14.44 2.62
C HIS A 252 1.53 14.45 1.94
N VAL A 253 1.20 15.52 1.24
CA VAL A 253 -0.09 15.70 0.56
C VAL A 253 0.15 16.13 -0.88
N ILE A 254 -0.63 15.56 -1.79
CA ILE A 254 -0.74 15.96 -3.19
C ILE A 254 -2.19 16.33 -3.42
N PHE A 255 -2.45 17.61 -3.69
CA PHE A 255 -3.79 18.09 -4.06
C PHE A 255 -3.94 18.13 -5.56
N MET A 256 -4.93 17.42 -6.08
CA MET A 256 -5.26 17.34 -7.51
C MET A 256 -6.60 17.99 -7.82
N TYR A 257 -6.66 18.67 -8.96
CA TYR A 257 -7.88 19.30 -9.50
C TYR A 257 -7.89 19.21 -11.02
N LEU A 258 -8.98 18.71 -11.62
CA LEU A 258 -9.19 18.58 -13.08
C LEU A 258 -8.02 17.93 -13.86
N GLY A 259 -7.37 16.94 -13.26
CA GLY A 259 -6.27 16.20 -13.87
C GLY A 259 -4.87 16.78 -13.62
N GLU A 260 -4.77 17.88 -12.91
CA GLU A 260 -3.52 18.58 -12.62
C GLU A 260 -3.15 18.48 -11.14
N VAL A 261 -1.86 18.53 -10.82
CA VAL A 261 -1.35 18.73 -9.46
C VAL A 261 -1.30 20.23 -9.20
N ILE A 262 -2.11 20.67 -8.25
CA ILE A 262 -2.22 22.09 -7.91
C ILE A 262 -1.19 22.48 -6.85
N GLU A 263 -1.04 21.61 -5.83
CA GLU A 263 -0.12 21.85 -4.73
C GLU A 263 0.32 20.51 -4.13
N GLN A 264 1.58 20.39 -3.74
CA GLN A 264 2.11 19.24 -3.02
C GLN A 264 3.13 19.68 -1.99
N GLY A 265 3.23 18.94 -0.89
CA GLY A 265 4.20 19.26 0.16
C GLY A 265 3.90 18.60 1.49
N ASP A 266 4.57 19.09 2.53
CA ASP A 266 4.35 18.63 3.92
C ASP A 266 2.89 18.81 4.33
N ALA A 267 2.34 17.79 4.97
CA ALA A 267 0.92 17.78 5.34
C ALA A 267 0.54 18.94 6.27
N LYS A 268 1.40 19.29 7.24
CA LYS A 268 1.12 20.40 8.17
C LYS A 268 1.07 21.74 7.44
N GLN A 269 1.92 21.92 6.43
CA GLN A 269 1.92 23.12 5.60
C GLN A 269 0.66 23.19 4.76
N ILE A 270 0.33 22.11 4.01
CA ILE A 270 -0.84 22.10 3.11
C ILE A 270 -2.14 22.31 3.89
N PHE A 271 -2.32 21.65 5.03
CA PHE A 271 -3.55 21.80 5.82
C PHE A 271 -3.59 23.05 6.68
N GLY A 272 -2.44 23.60 7.09
CA GLY A 272 -2.38 24.76 7.99
C GLY A 272 -2.24 26.10 7.25
N ASN A 273 -1.46 26.13 6.18
CA ASN A 273 -1.18 27.35 5.42
C ASN A 273 -0.93 27.03 3.93
N PRO A 274 -1.98 26.58 3.20
CA PRO A 274 -1.86 26.30 1.77
C PRO A 274 -1.52 27.58 1.00
N GLN A 275 -0.66 27.44 -0.02
CA GLN A 275 -0.20 28.60 -0.82
C GLN A 275 -1.14 28.88 -1.98
N HIS A 276 -1.77 27.85 -2.55
CA HIS A 276 -2.62 27.99 -3.72
C HIS A 276 -4.07 28.26 -3.34
N GLU A 277 -4.76 29.21 -3.99
CA GLU A 277 -6.15 29.58 -3.70
C GLU A 277 -7.13 28.41 -3.90
N LEU A 278 -6.93 27.56 -4.93
CA LEU A 278 -7.77 26.37 -5.12
C LEU A 278 -7.63 25.39 -3.95
N THR A 279 -6.42 25.25 -3.37
CA THR A 279 -6.20 24.40 -2.20
C THR A 279 -6.96 24.96 -0.99
N LYS A 280 -6.88 26.26 -0.73
CA LYS A 280 -7.64 26.93 0.34
C LYS A 280 -9.13 26.69 0.20
N ASN A 281 -9.66 26.92 -1.01
CA ASN A 281 -11.08 26.72 -1.30
C ASN A 281 -11.53 25.29 -1.13
N TYR A 282 -10.72 24.31 -1.55
CA TYR A 282 -11.02 22.90 -1.36
C TYR A 282 -11.02 22.49 0.13
N LEU A 283 -10.02 22.93 0.88
CA LEU A 283 -9.90 22.61 2.31
C LEU A 283 -10.98 23.28 3.17
N SER A 284 -11.49 24.44 2.76
CA SER A 284 -12.62 25.13 3.42
C SER A 284 -13.99 24.59 3.01
N GLY A 285 -14.07 23.62 2.07
CA GLY A 285 -15.33 23.06 1.57
C GLY A 285 -16.00 23.86 0.46
N GLY A 286 -15.32 24.85 -0.13
CA GLY A 286 -15.84 25.65 -1.23
C GLY A 286 -15.84 24.93 -2.60
N ILE A 287 -15.14 23.82 -2.71
CA ILE A 287 -15.08 22.95 -3.91
C ILE A 287 -15.28 21.50 -3.46
N SER A 288 -16.18 20.76 -4.11
CA SER A 288 -16.49 19.34 -3.82
C SER A 288 -16.39 18.46 -5.06
#